data_bd0ed763670cb885d31a91d2443c3101
#
_entry.id   bd0ed763670cb885d31a91d2443c3101
#
_cell.length_a   1.000
_cell.length_b   1.000
_cell.length_c   1.000
_cell.angle_alpha   90.00
_cell.angle_beta   90.00
_cell.angle_gamma   90.00
#
_symmetry.space_group_name_H-M   'P 1'
#
loop_
_entity.id
_entity.type
_entity.pdbx_description
1 polymer ?
#
loop_
_entity_poly.entity_id
_entity_poly.type
_entity_poly.pdbx_seq_one_letter_code
_entity_poly.pdbx_strand_id
1 'polypeptide(L)'
;MEPTQTQPESAHTVIVGAGIVGCNLAYQLTQMGVTDVVVVDQGPMPTTGGSSTHAPGIMFQTAESKELCQFADYSRRLYSELESIDGTQAYQEVGGIEVARSEERMAFLQRRVEYALAYGIEDPQLLSPAEVNEHLPLVDPDVILGGYYSPTDGQVSGVVACDALAREAIAAGATFVPHTQVQDVEISDGRVTSVQTEQGTIACDRAAITTNIWARQLGERIGVHLPVTPVEHQYTMTEPLAELSDAAVDVTDHPLYTNYEGVSGIKAQRLLAAPHRPILRDQDNAMYYRTHGDAYGIGSYNHEPIVPHPD
;
A
#
# COMPACT_ATOMS: atom_id res chain seq x y z
N MET A 1 -11.51 14.77 -0.66
CA MET A 1 -12.76 14.02 -0.98
C MET A 1 -13.90 14.57 -0.14
N GLU A 2 -15.04 14.93 -0.73
CA GLU A 2 -16.27 15.08 0.04
C GLU A 2 -17.03 13.75 -0.08
N PRO A 3 -16.98 12.88 0.94
CA PRO A 3 -17.68 11.62 0.91
C PRO A 3 -19.18 11.85 0.90
N THR A 4 -19.92 11.02 0.17
CA THR A 4 -21.37 11.00 0.21
C THR A 4 -21.76 10.57 1.63
N GLN A 5 -22.35 11.46 2.41
CA GLN A 5 -22.54 11.25 3.86
C GLN A 5 -23.78 10.41 4.19
N THR A 6 -24.55 9.98 3.22
CA THR A 6 -25.80 9.26 3.46
C THR A 6 -25.67 7.84 2.90
N GLN A 7 -25.85 6.86 3.77
CA GLN A 7 -25.91 5.46 3.38
C GLN A 7 -27.10 5.21 2.45
N PRO A 8 -26.91 4.62 1.24
CA PRO A 8 -28.03 4.22 0.38
C PRO A 8 -28.75 2.98 0.93
N GLU A 9 -30.02 2.82 0.57
CA GLU A 9 -30.83 1.67 0.98
C GLU A 9 -30.49 0.39 0.20
N SER A 10 -29.91 0.53 -1.00
CA SER A 10 -29.51 -0.59 -1.85
C SER A 10 -28.35 -0.26 -2.78
N ALA A 11 -27.64 -1.30 -3.22
CA ALA A 11 -26.62 -1.25 -4.26
C ALA A 11 -26.48 -2.62 -4.94
N HIS A 12 -26.03 -2.67 -6.18
CA HIS A 12 -25.67 -3.93 -6.82
C HIS A 12 -24.49 -4.60 -6.10
N THR A 13 -23.49 -3.83 -5.74
CA THR A 13 -22.27 -4.33 -5.06
C THR A 13 -21.91 -3.45 -3.87
N VAL A 14 -21.75 -4.07 -2.70
CA VAL A 14 -21.21 -3.42 -1.51
C VAL A 14 -19.77 -3.89 -1.29
N ILE A 15 -18.85 -2.96 -1.15
CA ILE A 15 -17.43 -3.20 -0.81
C ILE A 15 -17.25 -2.78 0.64
N VAL A 16 -16.80 -3.71 1.49
CA VAL A 16 -16.53 -3.46 2.90
C VAL A 16 -15.04 -3.23 3.09
N GLY A 17 -14.68 -1.98 3.43
CA GLY A 17 -13.30 -1.53 3.59
C GLY A 17 -12.84 -0.62 2.43
N ALA A 18 -12.44 0.61 2.75
CA ALA A 18 -11.92 1.61 1.81
C ALA A 18 -10.38 1.75 1.85
N GLY A 19 -9.70 0.67 2.19
CA GLY A 19 -8.26 0.55 1.99
C GLY A 19 -7.90 0.42 0.50
N ILE A 20 -6.61 0.24 0.21
CA ILE A 20 -6.12 0.17 -1.19
C ILE A 20 -6.82 -0.90 -2.03
N VAL A 21 -7.18 -2.04 -1.43
CA VAL A 21 -7.90 -3.11 -2.14
C VAL A 21 -9.32 -2.69 -2.48
N GLY A 22 -10.07 -2.13 -1.52
CA GLY A 22 -11.46 -1.71 -1.74
C GLY A 22 -11.56 -0.52 -2.69
N CYS A 23 -10.68 0.48 -2.57
CA CYS A 23 -10.64 1.61 -3.50
C CYS A 23 -10.29 1.17 -4.93
N ASN A 24 -9.31 0.26 -5.09
CA ASN A 24 -8.99 -0.31 -6.41
C ASN A 24 -10.17 -1.10 -6.97
N LEU A 25 -10.83 -1.94 -6.16
CA LEU A 25 -11.98 -2.72 -6.62
C LEU A 25 -13.11 -1.81 -7.10
N ALA A 26 -13.45 -0.76 -6.34
CA ALA A 26 -14.45 0.22 -6.75
C ALA A 26 -14.07 0.92 -8.05
N TYR A 27 -12.82 1.38 -8.16
CA TYR A 27 -12.28 1.98 -9.39
C TYR A 27 -12.40 1.03 -10.58
N GLN A 28 -11.91 -0.19 -10.48
CA GLN A 28 -11.93 -1.15 -11.59
C GLN A 28 -13.36 -1.52 -12.01
N LEU A 29 -14.28 -1.72 -11.04
CA LEU A 29 -15.69 -2.00 -11.35
C LEU A 29 -16.32 -0.85 -12.13
N THR A 30 -16.07 0.39 -11.71
CA THR A 30 -16.62 1.56 -12.40
C THR A 30 -16.03 1.75 -13.81
N GLN A 31 -14.73 1.46 -13.99
CA GLN A 31 -14.11 1.44 -15.32
C GLN A 31 -14.71 0.37 -16.25
N MET A 32 -15.22 -0.74 -15.67
CA MET A 32 -15.93 -1.78 -16.40
C MET A 32 -17.43 -1.48 -16.64
N GLY A 33 -17.91 -0.29 -16.21
CA GLY A 33 -19.30 0.13 -16.35
C GLY A 33 -20.23 -0.36 -15.23
N VAL A 34 -19.71 -0.97 -14.17
CA VAL A 34 -20.49 -1.33 -12.96
C VAL A 34 -20.43 -0.13 -12.00
N THR A 35 -21.45 0.74 -12.07
CA THR A 35 -21.47 2.01 -11.34
C THR A 35 -22.30 1.99 -10.06
N ASP A 36 -23.22 1.02 -9.90
CA ASP A 36 -24.00 0.81 -8.68
C ASP A 36 -23.18 0.08 -7.63
N VAL A 37 -22.18 0.79 -7.10
CA VAL A 37 -21.18 0.32 -6.13
C VAL A 37 -21.19 1.23 -4.92
N VAL A 38 -21.31 0.63 -3.73
CA VAL A 38 -21.19 1.32 -2.44
C VAL A 38 -19.97 0.79 -1.71
N VAL A 39 -19.10 1.68 -1.28
CA VAL A 39 -17.95 1.37 -0.42
C VAL A 39 -18.23 1.89 0.99
N VAL A 40 -18.15 1.03 1.99
CA VAL A 40 -18.33 1.39 3.40
C VAL A 40 -17.06 1.15 4.19
N ASP A 41 -16.70 2.05 5.09
CA ASP A 41 -15.57 1.88 6.00
C ASP A 41 -15.88 2.47 7.38
N GLN A 42 -15.41 1.79 8.43
CA GLN A 42 -15.59 2.24 9.82
C GLN A 42 -14.78 3.50 10.16
N GLY A 43 -13.70 3.74 9.44
CA GLY A 43 -12.82 4.89 9.64
C GLY A 43 -13.16 6.09 8.75
N PRO A 44 -12.44 7.19 8.94
CA PRO A 44 -12.48 8.32 8.01
C PRO A 44 -11.86 7.94 6.68
N MET A 45 -12.25 8.59 5.60
CA MET A 45 -11.66 8.41 4.28
C MET A 45 -10.92 9.68 3.85
N PRO A 46 -9.74 9.56 3.23
CA PRO A 46 -9.03 8.37 2.75
C PRO A 46 -8.14 7.68 3.82
N THR A 47 -8.13 8.17 5.05
CA THR A 47 -7.23 7.69 6.11
C THR A 47 -7.94 6.71 7.03
N THR A 48 -8.32 5.57 6.49
CA THR A 48 -9.18 4.57 7.16
C THR A 48 -8.62 3.96 8.45
N GLY A 49 -7.37 4.23 8.82
CA GLY A 49 -6.72 3.67 10.01
C GLY A 49 -6.21 2.23 9.83
N GLY A 50 -6.46 1.61 8.68
CA GLY A 50 -5.96 0.27 8.34
C GLY A 50 -4.54 0.28 7.75
N SER A 51 -4.10 -0.88 7.25
CA SER A 51 -2.74 -1.10 6.74
C SER A 51 -2.34 -0.14 5.62
N SER A 52 -3.27 0.27 4.75
CA SER A 52 -2.99 1.22 3.65
C SER A 52 -2.51 2.57 4.15
N THR A 53 -2.98 3.00 5.32
CA THR A 53 -2.60 4.26 5.96
C THR A 53 -1.21 4.16 6.64
N HIS A 54 -0.83 2.97 7.09
CA HIS A 54 0.38 2.73 7.88
C HIS A 54 1.50 2.04 7.11
N ALA A 55 1.20 1.52 5.90
CA ALA A 55 2.19 0.83 5.09
C ALA A 55 3.37 1.75 4.73
N PRO A 56 4.61 1.25 4.77
CA PRO A 56 5.77 2.00 4.31
C PRO A 56 5.73 2.33 2.81
N GLY A 57 4.88 1.64 2.05
CA GLY A 57 4.66 1.93 0.64
C GLY A 57 5.83 1.58 -0.27
N ILE A 58 6.58 0.56 0.06
CA ILE A 58 7.69 0.05 -0.75
C ILE A 58 7.12 -0.85 -1.85
N MET A 59 7.48 -0.59 -3.10
CA MET A 59 7.00 -1.33 -4.25
C MET A 59 8.15 -1.89 -5.08
N PHE A 60 8.28 -3.22 -5.05
CA PHE A 60 9.21 -3.99 -5.88
C PHE A 60 8.43 -4.74 -6.95
N GLN A 61 8.82 -4.58 -8.21
CA GLN A 61 8.13 -5.20 -9.34
C GLN A 61 8.57 -6.63 -9.57
N THR A 62 9.81 -6.95 -9.22
CA THR A 62 10.37 -8.26 -9.52
C THR A 62 9.97 -9.29 -8.47
N ALA A 63 9.26 -10.32 -8.91
CA ALA A 63 8.87 -11.50 -8.16
C ALA A 63 9.31 -12.77 -8.91
N GLU A 64 9.22 -13.94 -8.26
CA GLU A 64 9.58 -15.22 -8.88
C GLU A 64 8.56 -15.69 -9.94
N SER A 65 7.32 -15.22 -9.87
CA SER A 65 6.26 -15.53 -10.82
C SER A 65 6.10 -14.40 -11.83
N LYS A 66 6.00 -14.78 -13.11
CA LYS A 66 5.72 -13.84 -14.20
C LYS A 66 4.41 -13.08 -13.99
N GLU A 67 3.39 -13.76 -13.49
CA GLU A 67 2.07 -13.18 -13.24
C GLU A 67 2.16 -12.10 -12.17
N LEU A 68 2.92 -12.34 -11.09
CA LEU A 68 3.14 -11.34 -10.03
C LEU A 68 3.92 -10.14 -10.55
N CYS A 69 4.92 -10.34 -11.41
CA CYS A 69 5.62 -9.24 -12.07
C CYS A 69 4.67 -8.41 -12.95
N GLN A 70 3.77 -9.06 -13.69
CA GLN A 70 2.76 -8.38 -14.52
C GLN A 70 1.75 -7.59 -13.66
N PHE A 71 1.30 -8.13 -12.53
CA PHE A 71 0.43 -7.42 -11.61
C PHE A 71 1.14 -6.22 -10.97
N ALA A 72 2.41 -6.37 -10.60
CA ALA A 72 3.20 -5.30 -10.05
C ALA A 72 3.44 -4.18 -11.07
N ASP A 73 3.77 -4.51 -12.32
CA ASP A 73 3.92 -3.54 -13.40
C ASP A 73 2.60 -2.81 -13.74
N TYR A 74 1.48 -3.54 -13.79
CA TYR A 74 0.16 -2.92 -13.93
C TYR A 74 -0.12 -1.92 -12.80
N SER A 75 0.15 -2.32 -11.54
CA SER A 75 -0.06 -1.46 -10.38
C SER A 75 0.84 -0.23 -10.42
N ARG A 76 2.13 -0.39 -10.81
CA ARG A 76 3.06 0.71 -11.00
C ARG A 76 2.53 1.73 -12.00
N ARG A 77 2.13 1.27 -13.18
CA ARG A 77 1.58 2.16 -14.24
C ARG A 77 0.33 2.89 -13.75
N LEU A 78 -0.60 2.16 -13.14
CA LEU A 78 -1.81 2.77 -12.60
C LEU A 78 -1.47 3.85 -11.56
N TYR A 79 -0.62 3.52 -10.59
CA TYR A 79 -0.29 4.47 -9.51
C TYR A 79 0.56 5.66 -9.99
N SER A 80 1.32 5.50 -11.08
CA SER A 80 2.06 6.62 -11.70
C SER A 80 1.15 7.67 -12.34
N GLU A 81 -0.08 7.29 -12.69
CA GLU A 81 -1.09 8.19 -13.26
C GLU A 81 -1.97 8.85 -12.19
N LEU A 82 -1.87 8.39 -10.93
CA LEU A 82 -2.69 8.89 -9.83
C LEU A 82 -1.98 10.00 -9.06
N GLU A 83 -2.73 11.07 -8.80
CA GLU A 83 -2.27 12.20 -8.01
C GLU A 83 -3.36 12.70 -7.04
N SER A 84 -2.94 13.35 -5.97
CA SER A 84 -3.83 14.08 -5.07
C SER A 84 -4.32 15.37 -5.73
N ILE A 85 -5.26 16.06 -5.06
CA ILE A 85 -5.85 17.32 -5.54
C ILE A 85 -4.79 18.42 -5.74
N ASP A 86 -3.70 18.39 -4.98
CA ASP A 86 -2.59 19.35 -5.07
C ASP A 86 -1.47 18.92 -6.03
N GLY A 87 -1.64 17.80 -6.74
CA GLY A 87 -0.68 17.30 -7.73
C GLY A 87 0.40 16.40 -7.13
N THR A 88 0.31 16.00 -5.85
CA THR A 88 1.23 15.01 -5.29
C THR A 88 0.98 13.65 -5.92
N GLN A 89 2.02 13.08 -6.53
CA GLN A 89 1.95 11.77 -7.19
C GLN A 89 1.78 10.64 -6.18
N ALA A 90 0.92 9.67 -6.48
CA ALA A 90 0.75 8.48 -5.65
C ALA A 90 1.98 7.56 -5.71
N TYR A 91 2.65 7.48 -6.84
CA TYR A 91 3.85 6.69 -7.05
C TYR A 91 5.06 7.57 -7.38
N GLN A 92 6.19 7.26 -6.75
CA GLN A 92 7.48 7.90 -7.00
C GLN A 92 8.48 6.84 -7.46
N GLU A 93 8.90 6.92 -8.71
CA GLU A 93 9.91 6.05 -9.29
C GLU A 93 11.30 6.50 -8.83
N VAL A 94 11.85 5.83 -7.85
CA VAL A 94 13.16 6.14 -7.25
C VAL A 94 14.17 5.00 -7.43
N GLY A 95 13.73 3.90 -8.02
CA GLY A 95 14.48 2.66 -8.09
C GLY A 95 14.40 1.84 -6.80
N GLY A 96 14.85 0.58 -6.91
CA GLY A 96 14.91 -0.35 -5.80
C GLY A 96 16.18 -1.18 -5.84
N ILE A 97 16.85 -1.33 -4.71
CA ILE A 97 18.05 -2.14 -4.58
C ILE A 97 17.82 -3.24 -3.55
N GLU A 98 18.13 -4.48 -3.92
CA GLU A 98 18.24 -5.59 -2.98
C GLU A 98 19.72 -5.99 -2.87
N VAL A 99 20.29 -5.93 -1.67
CA VAL A 99 21.70 -6.26 -1.44
C VAL A 99 21.89 -7.74 -1.11
N ALA A 100 23.08 -8.27 -1.43
CA ALA A 100 23.53 -9.59 -1.06
C ALA A 100 24.66 -9.51 -0.04
N ARG A 101 24.52 -10.22 1.08
CA ARG A 101 25.59 -10.40 2.09
C ARG A 101 26.22 -11.78 2.02
N SER A 102 25.59 -12.71 1.32
CA SER A 102 26.05 -14.07 1.13
C SER A 102 26.25 -14.43 -0.33
N GLU A 103 27.13 -15.38 -0.62
CA GLU A 103 27.33 -15.88 -1.99
C GLU A 103 26.04 -16.51 -2.56
N GLU A 104 25.26 -17.18 -1.68
CA GLU A 104 23.99 -17.76 -2.07
C GLU A 104 23.00 -16.67 -2.53
N ARG A 105 22.88 -15.58 -1.76
CA ARG A 105 22.05 -14.43 -2.13
C ARG A 105 22.55 -13.78 -3.40
N MET A 106 23.85 -13.60 -3.56
CA MET A 106 24.43 -13.01 -4.78
C MET A 106 24.11 -13.87 -6.01
N ALA A 107 24.25 -15.19 -5.92
CA ALA A 107 23.86 -16.10 -6.99
C ALA A 107 22.34 -16.07 -7.28
N PHE A 108 21.51 -15.86 -6.27
CA PHE A 108 20.08 -15.64 -6.45
C PHE A 108 19.80 -14.34 -7.19
N LEU A 109 20.44 -13.22 -6.82
CA LEU A 109 20.26 -11.93 -7.49
C LEU A 109 20.74 -11.93 -8.95
N GLN A 110 21.79 -12.67 -9.27
CA GLN A 110 22.21 -12.88 -10.66
C GLN A 110 21.11 -13.51 -11.51
N ARG A 111 20.52 -14.61 -11.02
CA ARG A 111 19.37 -15.25 -11.70
C ARG A 111 18.14 -14.33 -11.77
N ARG A 112 17.98 -13.47 -10.76
CA ARG A 112 16.88 -12.50 -10.71
C ARG A 112 16.93 -11.50 -11.87
N VAL A 113 18.10 -11.03 -12.26
CA VAL A 113 18.26 -10.18 -13.45
C VAL A 113 17.73 -10.89 -14.70
N GLU A 114 18.08 -12.17 -14.88
CA GLU A 114 17.70 -12.94 -16.06
C GLU A 114 16.17 -13.10 -16.19
N TYR A 115 15.51 -13.52 -15.11
CA TYR A 115 14.05 -13.69 -15.18
C TYR A 115 13.31 -12.35 -15.14
N ALA A 116 13.86 -11.30 -14.50
CA ALA A 116 13.27 -9.96 -14.54
C ALA A 116 13.19 -9.46 -16.00
N LEU A 117 14.27 -9.59 -16.75
CA LEU A 117 14.31 -9.29 -18.21
C LEU A 117 13.28 -10.15 -18.97
N ALA A 118 13.25 -11.46 -18.69
CA ALA A 118 12.31 -12.38 -19.34
C ALA A 118 10.83 -12.06 -19.04
N TYR A 119 10.56 -11.42 -17.91
CA TYR A 119 9.21 -11.04 -17.47
C TYR A 119 8.83 -9.61 -17.85
N GLY A 120 9.75 -8.87 -18.48
CA GLY A 120 9.51 -7.54 -19.03
C GLY A 120 9.78 -6.38 -18.07
N ILE A 121 10.53 -6.62 -16.99
CA ILE A 121 11.03 -5.53 -16.13
C ILE A 121 12.09 -4.76 -16.90
N GLU A 122 11.97 -3.44 -16.86
CA GLU A 122 12.85 -2.53 -17.62
C GLU A 122 14.22 -2.39 -16.94
N ASP A 123 15.28 -2.64 -17.71
CA ASP A 123 16.69 -2.41 -17.36
C ASP A 123 17.13 -2.85 -15.94
N PRO A 124 16.83 -4.10 -15.51
CA PRO A 124 17.33 -4.61 -14.24
C PRO A 124 18.86 -4.82 -14.33
N GLN A 125 19.57 -4.43 -13.27
CA GLN A 125 21.02 -4.44 -13.25
C GLN A 125 21.57 -5.20 -12.04
N LEU A 126 22.78 -5.73 -12.19
CA LEU A 126 23.57 -6.23 -11.09
C LEU A 126 24.65 -5.19 -10.75
N LEU A 127 24.65 -4.73 -9.51
CA LEU A 127 25.57 -3.70 -9.03
C LEU A 127 26.71 -4.31 -8.20
N SER A 128 27.90 -3.79 -8.37
CA SER A 128 29.01 -3.98 -7.43
C SER A 128 28.76 -3.25 -6.10
N PRO A 129 29.48 -3.58 -5.01
CA PRO A 129 29.34 -2.85 -3.74
C PRO A 129 29.57 -1.34 -3.87
N ALA A 130 30.52 -0.92 -4.72
CA ALA A 130 30.81 0.50 -4.96
C ALA A 130 29.64 1.20 -5.64
N GLU A 131 29.03 0.59 -6.66
CA GLU A 131 27.84 1.13 -7.36
C GLU A 131 26.63 1.19 -6.43
N VAL A 132 26.43 0.20 -5.54
CA VAL A 132 25.38 0.28 -4.51
C VAL A 132 25.60 1.48 -3.59
N ASN A 133 26.86 1.72 -3.16
CA ASN A 133 27.18 2.87 -2.30
C ASN A 133 27.01 4.22 -3.03
N GLU A 134 27.23 4.28 -4.35
CA GLU A 134 26.95 5.49 -5.16
C GLU A 134 25.44 5.85 -5.12
N HIS A 135 24.56 4.87 -5.21
CA HIS A 135 23.10 5.06 -5.09
C HIS A 135 22.67 5.33 -3.65
N LEU A 136 23.26 4.64 -2.69
CA LEU A 136 22.90 4.63 -1.28
C LEU A 136 24.13 4.85 -0.39
N PRO A 137 24.59 6.09 -0.21
CA PRO A 137 25.84 6.40 0.49
C PRO A 137 25.94 5.94 1.95
N LEU A 138 24.80 5.61 2.58
CA LEU A 138 24.76 5.06 3.94
C LEU A 138 24.91 3.53 3.98
N VAL A 139 25.00 2.87 2.83
CA VAL A 139 25.30 1.43 2.77
C VAL A 139 26.82 1.26 2.74
N ASP A 140 27.36 0.57 3.75
CA ASP A 140 28.75 0.22 3.81
C ASP A 140 29.08 -0.85 2.74
N PRO A 141 29.94 -0.53 1.74
CA PRO A 141 30.29 -1.47 0.68
C PRO A 141 31.09 -2.68 1.17
N ASP A 142 31.76 -2.59 2.31
CA ASP A 142 32.58 -3.66 2.85
C ASP A 142 31.76 -4.82 3.47
N VAL A 143 30.46 -4.61 3.70
CA VAL A 143 29.57 -5.62 4.32
C VAL A 143 28.62 -6.30 3.33
N ILE A 144 28.72 -6.00 2.04
CA ILE A 144 27.88 -6.57 0.99
C ILE A 144 28.74 -7.14 -0.15
N LEU A 145 28.19 -8.05 -0.94
CA LEU A 145 28.84 -8.61 -2.13
C LEU A 145 28.38 -7.94 -3.44
N GLY A 146 27.32 -7.15 -3.37
CA GLY A 146 26.71 -6.44 -4.49
C GLY A 146 25.21 -6.32 -4.29
N GLY A 147 24.49 -5.96 -5.36
CA GLY A 147 23.04 -5.78 -5.30
C GLY A 147 22.36 -5.99 -6.65
N TYR A 148 21.07 -6.26 -6.60
CA TYR A 148 20.14 -6.20 -7.73
C TYR A 148 19.48 -4.83 -7.71
N TYR A 149 19.48 -4.14 -8.82
CA TYR A 149 18.83 -2.84 -9.01
C TYR A 149 17.72 -2.92 -10.06
N SER A 150 16.56 -2.39 -9.74
CA SER A 150 15.47 -2.17 -10.68
C SER A 150 15.16 -0.67 -10.72
N PRO A 151 15.41 0.02 -11.83
CA PRO A 151 15.23 1.48 -11.91
C PRO A 151 13.79 1.91 -11.79
N THR A 152 12.85 1.07 -12.20
CA THR A 152 11.41 1.35 -12.20
C THR A 152 10.70 0.94 -10.90
N ASP A 153 11.40 0.39 -9.92
CA ASP A 153 10.88 0.21 -8.57
C ASP A 153 10.70 1.56 -7.85
N GLY A 154 9.91 1.61 -6.81
CA GLY A 154 9.68 2.89 -6.16
C GLY A 154 8.84 2.83 -4.91
N GLN A 155 8.28 3.98 -4.58
CA GLN A 155 7.47 4.18 -3.39
C GLN A 155 6.05 4.61 -3.77
N VAL A 156 5.08 4.07 -3.06
CA VAL A 156 3.67 4.46 -3.20
C VAL A 156 3.18 5.09 -1.90
N SER A 157 2.51 6.22 -2.00
CA SER A 157 1.71 6.74 -0.91
C SER A 157 0.34 6.06 -0.92
N GLY A 158 0.10 5.14 0.01
CA GLY A 158 -1.18 4.44 0.10
C GLY A 158 -2.36 5.38 0.32
N VAL A 159 -2.15 6.48 1.05
CA VAL A 159 -3.19 7.50 1.28
C VAL A 159 -3.53 8.24 0.00
N VAL A 160 -2.52 8.72 -0.75
CA VAL A 160 -2.73 9.40 -2.03
C VAL A 160 -3.40 8.47 -3.04
N ALA A 161 -2.93 7.22 -3.13
CA ALA A 161 -3.51 6.23 -4.03
C ALA A 161 -4.98 5.93 -3.68
N CYS A 162 -5.32 5.71 -2.40
CA CYS A 162 -6.70 5.49 -1.97
C CYS A 162 -7.59 6.71 -2.28
N ASP A 163 -7.11 7.93 -2.00
CA ASP A 163 -7.87 9.16 -2.29
C ASP A 163 -8.13 9.32 -3.79
N ALA A 164 -7.11 9.18 -4.62
CA ALA A 164 -7.23 9.33 -6.06
C ALA A 164 -8.17 8.27 -6.68
N LEU A 165 -7.97 6.99 -6.33
CA LEU A 165 -8.85 5.91 -6.81
C LEU A 165 -10.30 6.10 -6.38
N ALA A 166 -10.53 6.53 -5.14
CA ALA A 166 -11.87 6.79 -4.64
C ALA A 166 -12.52 7.98 -5.36
N ARG A 167 -11.78 9.07 -5.62
CA ARG A 167 -12.28 10.23 -6.40
C ARG A 167 -12.70 9.82 -7.82
N GLU A 168 -11.86 9.03 -8.49
CA GLU A 168 -12.17 8.53 -9.83
C GLU A 168 -13.41 7.61 -9.81
N ALA A 169 -13.52 6.70 -8.83
CA ALA A 169 -14.68 5.84 -8.69
C ALA A 169 -15.97 6.65 -8.40
N ILE A 170 -15.89 7.67 -7.55
CA ILE A 170 -17.02 8.56 -7.24
C ILE A 170 -17.44 9.34 -8.50
N ALA A 171 -16.48 9.89 -9.25
CA ALA A 171 -16.76 10.60 -10.50
C ALA A 171 -17.46 9.69 -11.53
N ALA A 172 -17.20 8.38 -11.48
CA ALA A 172 -17.83 7.37 -12.31
C ALA A 172 -19.14 6.79 -11.73
N GLY A 173 -19.61 7.26 -10.56
CA GLY A 173 -20.92 6.92 -9.97
C GLY A 173 -20.90 6.04 -8.74
N ALA A 174 -19.75 5.62 -8.22
CA ALA A 174 -19.68 4.90 -6.95
C ALA A 174 -19.99 5.83 -5.75
N THR A 175 -20.52 5.25 -4.68
CA THR A 175 -20.81 5.94 -3.42
C THR A 175 -19.84 5.46 -2.34
N PHE A 176 -19.23 6.40 -1.60
CA PHE A 176 -18.35 6.10 -0.47
C PHE A 176 -18.96 6.61 0.83
N VAL A 177 -19.08 5.74 1.82
CA VAL A 177 -19.71 6.04 3.11
C VAL A 177 -18.70 5.78 4.24
N PRO A 178 -18.01 6.83 4.73
CA PRO A 178 -17.10 6.73 5.86
C PRO A 178 -17.84 6.57 7.18
N HIS A 179 -17.09 6.29 8.27
CA HIS A 179 -17.61 6.19 9.63
C HIS A 179 -18.83 5.25 9.73
N THR A 180 -18.75 4.13 9.01
CA THR A 180 -19.87 3.17 8.92
C THR A 180 -19.33 1.75 9.11
N GLN A 181 -19.49 1.22 10.31
CA GLN A 181 -19.05 -0.13 10.63
C GLN A 181 -20.06 -1.17 10.12
N VAL A 182 -19.53 -2.15 9.37
CA VAL A 182 -20.30 -3.33 8.97
C VAL A 182 -20.36 -4.33 10.12
N GLN A 183 -21.55 -4.75 10.47
CA GLN A 183 -21.81 -5.68 11.54
C GLN A 183 -22.00 -7.11 11.04
N ASP A 184 -22.65 -7.28 9.88
CA ASP A 184 -22.96 -8.59 9.31
C ASP A 184 -23.21 -8.51 7.80
N VAL A 185 -23.20 -9.67 7.14
CA VAL A 185 -23.62 -9.85 5.75
C VAL A 185 -24.67 -10.96 5.71
N GLU A 186 -25.89 -10.62 5.31
CA GLU A 186 -26.96 -11.60 5.22
C GLU A 186 -26.84 -12.47 3.98
N ILE A 187 -26.94 -13.77 4.19
CA ILE A 187 -26.91 -14.79 3.15
C ILE A 187 -28.20 -15.62 3.27
N SER A 188 -28.99 -15.63 2.21
CA SER A 188 -30.20 -16.46 2.11
C SER A 188 -30.13 -17.34 0.86
N ASP A 189 -30.40 -18.62 1.01
CA ASP A 189 -30.32 -19.61 -0.07
C ASP A 189 -28.99 -19.59 -0.83
N GLY A 190 -27.87 -19.38 -0.11
CA GLY A 190 -26.51 -19.34 -0.67
C GLY A 190 -26.18 -18.07 -1.47
N ARG A 191 -26.99 -17.02 -1.33
CA ARG A 191 -26.78 -15.72 -1.99
C ARG A 191 -26.73 -14.59 -0.97
N VAL A 192 -25.86 -13.62 -1.19
CA VAL A 192 -25.86 -12.36 -0.43
C VAL A 192 -27.16 -11.62 -0.74
N THR A 193 -27.81 -11.10 0.29
CA THR A 193 -29.04 -10.32 0.17
C THR A 193 -28.90 -8.91 0.74
N SER A 194 -28.03 -8.72 1.72
CA SER A 194 -27.78 -7.40 2.29
C SER A 194 -26.48 -7.34 3.10
N VAL A 195 -26.00 -6.13 3.33
CA VAL A 195 -24.95 -5.80 4.29
C VAL A 195 -25.58 -4.98 5.42
N GLN A 196 -25.39 -5.43 6.66
CA GLN A 196 -25.87 -4.74 7.85
C GLN A 196 -24.79 -3.85 8.43
N THR A 197 -25.11 -2.60 8.65
CA THR A 197 -24.24 -1.59 9.26
C THR A 197 -24.87 -1.04 10.53
N GLU A 198 -24.12 -0.30 11.31
CA GLU A 198 -24.67 0.43 12.47
C GLU A 198 -25.68 1.54 12.07
N GLN A 199 -25.67 1.98 10.80
CA GLN A 199 -26.57 3.00 10.27
C GLN A 199 -27.82 2.42 9.59
N GLY A 200 -27.90 1.08 9.44
CA GLY A 200 -29.02 0.40 8.79
C GLY A 200 -28.56 -0.69 7.81
N THR A 201 -29.46 -1.14 6.97
CA THR A 201 -29.24 -2.24 6.03
C THR A 201 -29.09 -1.68 4.60
N ILE A 202 -28.12 -2.21 3.87
CA ILE A 202 -27.94 -1.98 2.42
C ILE A 202 -28.30 -3.28 1.72
N ALA A 203 -29.43 -3.33 1.01
CA ALA A 203 -29.77 -4.48 0.18
C ALA A 203 -28.77 -4.61 -0.98
N CYS A 204 -28.23 -5.80 -1.27
CA CYS A 204 -27.27 -5.97 -2.36
C CYS A 204 -27.24 -7.39 -2.92
N ASP A 205 -26.77 -7.51 -4.16
CA ASP A 205 -26.58 -8.79 -4.82
C ASP A 205 -25.18 -9.38 -4.54
N ARG A 206 -24.23 -8.55 -4.17
CA ARG A 206 -22.81 -8.91 -3.95
C ARG A 206 -22.20 -8.11 -2.81
N ALA A 207 -21.39 -8.78 -2.00
CA ALA A 207 -20.54 -8.13 -1.00
C ALA A 207 -19.09 -8.57 -1.21
N ALA A 208 -18.17 -7.61 -1.20
CA ALA A 208 -16.72 -7.86 -1.22
C ALA A 208 -16.10 -7.45 0.12
N ILE A 209 -15.47 -8.39 0.80
CA ILE A 209 -14.81 -8.14 2.09
C ILE A 209 -13.35 -7.80 1.81
N THR A 210 -12.98 -6.55 2.04
CA THR A 210 -11.62 -6.01 1.82
C THR A 210 -11.06 -5.39 3.11
N THR A 211 -11.46 -5.95 4.26
CA THR A 211 -11.24 -5.40 5.60
C THR A 211 -9.92 -5.85 6.24
N ASN A 212 -9.00 -6.46 5.49
CA ASN A 212 -7.67 -6.84 5.93
C ASN A 212 -7.66 -7.54 7.31
N ILE A 213 -7.14 -6.89 8.36
CA ILE A 213 -6.98 -7.48 9.70
C ILE A 213 -8.33 -7.84 10.36
N TRP A 214 -9.43 -7.19 9.97
CA TRP A 214 -10.80 -7.48 10.45
C TRP A 214 -11.53 -8.53 9.60
N ALA A 215 -10.94 -8.97 8.47
CA ALA A 215 -11.61 -9.88 7.54
C ALA A 215 -11.97 -11.23 8.18
N ARG A 216 -11.10 -11.75 9.05
CA ARG A 216 -11.34 -13.01 9.76
C ARG A 216 -12.59 -12.95 10.63
N GLN A 217 -12.75 -11.88 11.43
CA GLN A 217 -13.89 -11.73 12.34
C GLN A 217 -15.22 -11.62 11.56
N LEU A 218 -15.23 -10.84 10.48
CA LEU A 218 -16.41 -10.71 9.63
C LEU A 218 -16.68 -12.05 8.90
N GLY A 219 -15.66 -12.74 8.43
CA GLY A 219 -15.77 -14.06 7.82
C GLY A 219 -16.40 -15.09 8.77
N GLU A 220 -15.95 -15.15 10.02
CA GLU A 220 -16.48 -16.06 11.04
C GLU A 220 -17.98 -15.81 11.29
N ARG A 221 -18.44 -14.55 11.30
CA ARG A 221 -19.88 -14.21 11.47
C ARG A 221 -20.74 -14.74 10.32
N ILE A 222 -20.25 -14.69 9.11
CA ILE A 222 -20.97 -15.16 7.91
C ILE A 222 -20.70 -16.63 7.56
N GLY A 223 -20.02 -17.37 8.43
CA GLY A 223 -19.71 -18.78 8.23
C GLY A 223 -18.60 -19.07 7.20
N VAL A 224 -17.78 -18.06 6.85
CA VAL A 224 -16.61 -18.21 5.95
C VAL A 224 -15.33 -18.23 6.78
N HIS A 225 -14.63 -19.35 6.74
CA HIS A 225 -13.35 -19.47 7.43
C HIS A 225 -12.21 -18.88 6.57
N LEU A 226 -11.62 -17.77 7.04
CA LEU A 226 -10.46 -17.16 6.42
C LEU A 226 -9.20 -17.50 7.24
N PRO A 227 -8.26 -18.29 6.70
CA PRO A 227 -7.06 -18.74 7.43
C PRO A 227 -5.98 -17.63 7.46
N VAL A 228 -6.33 -16.46 7.98
CA VAL A 228 -5.44 -15.30 8.10
C VAL A 228 -5.33 -14.90 9.57
N THR A 229 -4.12 -14.54 9.97
CA THR A 229 -3.84 -14.03 11.30
C THR A 229 -3.15 -12.68 11.18
N PRO A 230 -3.70 -11.59 11.76
CA PRO A 230 -3.02 -10.31 11.79
C PRO A 230 -1.76 -10.41 12.65
N VAL A 231 -0.70 -9.74 12.22
CA VAL A 231 0.54 -9.60 12.99
C VAL A 231 1.00 -8.15 12.94
N GLU A 232 1.60 -7.69 14.03
CA GLU A 232 2.23 -6.38 14.08
C GLU A 232 3.62 -6.45 13.45
N HIS A 233 3.93 -5.46 12.62
CA HIS A 233 5.27 -5.21 12.11
C HIS A 233 5.78 -3.87 12.63
N GLN A 234 6.99 -3.88 13.16
CA GLN A 234 7.63 -2.66 13.61
C GLN A 234 8.20 -1.89 12.42
N TYR A 235 7.92 -0.60 12.42
CA TYR A 235 8.49 0.36 11.49
C TYR A 235 8.96 1.59 12.26
N THR A 236 10.25 1.87 12.19
CA THR A 236 10.89 2.95 12.95
C THR A 236 11.44 3.99 11.97
N MET A 237 11.35 5.25 12.32
CA MET A 237 12.00 6.34 11.59
C MET A 237 13.15 6.90 12.41
N THR A 238 14.28 7.17 11.75
CA THR A 238 15.40 7.87 12.37
C THR A 238 15.05 9.33 12.66
N GLU A 239 15.82 9.98 13.50
CA GLU A 239 15.93 11.43 13.46
C GLU A 239 16.48 11.89 12.10
N PRO A 240 16.37 13.19 11.75
CA PRO A 240 16.99 13.74 10.55
C PRO A 240 18.47 13.40 10.44
N LEU A 241 18.88 12.96 9.24
CA LEU A 241 20.27 12.61 8.93
C LEU A 241 20.86 13.68 8.01
N ALA A 242 22.01 14.22 8.39
CA ALA A 242 22.66 15.29 7.62
C ALA A 242 22.92 14.90 6.17
N GLU A 243 23.21 13.62 5.92
CA GLU A 243 23.43 13.03 4.61
C GLU A 243 22.20 13.02 3.71
N LEU A 244 21.01 13.26 4.28
CA LEU A 244 19.72 13.30 3.58
C LEU A 244 19.11 14.70 3.55
N SER A 245 19.75 15.71 4.17
CA SER A 245 19.15 17.04 4.41
C SER A 245 18.76 17.81 3.14
N ASP A 246 19.42 17.54 2.01
CA ASP A 246 19.15 18.23 0.73
C ASP A 246 17.79 17.84 0.11
N ALA A 247 17.14 16.84 0.64
CA ALA A 247 15.90 16.29 0.12
C ALA A 247 14.66 16.59 1.01
N ALA A 248 14.82 17.35 2.08
CA ALA A 248 13.71 17.68 2.96
C ALA A 248 12.68 18.56 2.23
N VAL A 249 11.45 18.10 2.18
CA VAL A 249 10.31 18.86 1.62
C VAL A 249 9.37 19.21 2.75
N ASP A 250 9.01 20.50 2.83
CA ASP A 250 7.97 20.97 3.77
C ASP A 250 6.59 20.60 3.21
N VAL A 251 5.88 19.73 3.90
CA VAL A 251 4.54 19.27 3.53
C VAL A 251 3.48 19.69 4.57
N THR A 252 3.80 20.65 5.45
CA THR A 252 2.90 21.07 6.54
C THR A 252 1.57 21.61 6.04
N ASP A 253 1.55 22.23 4.86
CA ASP A 253 0.35 22.78 4.23
C ASP A 253 -0.36 21.78 3.30
N HIS A 254 0.12 20.52 3.21
CA HIS A 254 -0.50 19.51 2.36
C HIS A 254 -1.90 19.12 2.85
N PRO A 255 -2.95 19.12 2.01
CA PRO A 255 -4.33 18.84 2.41
C PRO A 255 -4.52 17.50 3.14
N LEU A 256 -3.78 16.47 2.72
CA LEU A 256 -3.83 15.15 3.40
C LEU A 256 -3.13 15.17 4.76
N TYR A 257 -2.20 16.10 4.98
CA TYR A 257 -1.53 16.28 6.26
C TYR A 257 -2.48 16.85 7.33
N THR A 258 -3.27 17.86 6.97
CA THR A 258 -4.21 18.51 7.89
C THR A 258 -5.39 17.62 8.26
N ASN A 259 -5.71 16.62 7.44
CA ASN A 259 -6.83 15.68 7.64
C ASN A 259 -6.38 14.33 8.20
N TYR A 260 -5.12 14.20 8.62
CA TYR A 260 -4.53 12.93 9.06
C TYR A 260 -4.81 12.69 10.54
N GLU A 261 -6.03 12.26 10.88
CA GLU A 261 -6.39 11.92 12.25
C GLU A 261 -5.59 10.72 12.77
N GLY A 262 -5.03 10.84 13.98
CA GLY A 262 -4.31 9.76 14.66
C GLY A 262 -2.81 9.63 14.35
N VAL A 263 -2.25 10.45 13.47
CA VAL A 263 -0.80 10.49 13.22
C VAL A 263 -0.23 11.84 13.70
N SER A 264 0.84 11.83 14.51
CA SER A 264 1.48 13.08 14.94
C SER A 264 2.00 13.86 13.72
N GLY A 265 1.96 15.19 13.77
CA GLY A 265 2.33 16.06 12.66
C GLY A 265 3.65 15.70 11.97
N ILE A 266 4.72 15.44 12.75
CA ILE A 266 6.03 15.06 12.21
C ILE A 266 5.96 13.73 11.40
N LYS A 267 5.18 12.76 11.87
CA LYS A 267 5.06 11.47 11.18
C LYS A 267 4.30 11.60 9.85
N ALA A 268 3.22 12.38 9.83
CA ALA A 268 2.49 12.66 8.60
C ALA A 268 3.35 13.42 7.59
N GLN A 269 4.09 14.42 8.04
CA GLN A 269 5.02 15.20 7.24
C GLN A 269 6.06 14.31 6.54
N ARG A 270 6.68 13.39 7.29
CA ARG A 270 7.68 12.45 6.73
C ARG A 270 7.07 11.42 5.80
N LEU A 271 5.83 10.98 6.03
CA LEU A 271 5.14 10.03 5.14
C LEU A 271 4.81 10.64 3.78
N LEU A 272 4.56 11.94 3.73
CA LEU A 272 4.21 12.67 2.51
C LEU A 272 5.42 13.29 1.81
N ALA A 273 6.57 13.38 2.48
CA ALA A 273 7.79 13.92 1.89
C ALA A 273 8.21 13.10 0.67
N ALA A 274 8.58 13.78 -0.43
CA ALA A 274 9.01 13.12 -1.64
C ALA A 274 10.28 12.29 -1.41
N PRO A 275 10.32 11.03 -1.81
CA PRO A 275 11.51 10.21 -1.74
C PRO A 275 12.52 10.65 -2.81
N HIS A 276 13.81 10.45 -2.56
CA HIS A 276 14.87 10.89 -3.46
C HIS A 276 15.97 9.84 -3.65
N ARG A 277 15.87 8.70 -3.01
CA ARG A 277 16.84 7.60 -3.11
C ARG A 277 16.12 6.28 -3.33
N PRO A 278 16.79 5.31 -3.98
CA PRO A 278 16.26 3.96 -4.11
C PRO A 278 15.81 3.37 -2.77
N ILE A 279 14.74 2.59 -2.81
CA ILE A 279 14.36 1.75 -1.69
C ILE A 279 15.38 0.62 -1.56
N LEU A 280 15.66 0.20 -0.32
CA LEU A 280 16.65 -0.83 -0.02
C LEU A 280 16.00 -2.04 0.64
N ARG A 281 16.37 -3.24 0.18
CA ARG A 281 16.09 -4.51 0.86
C ARG A 281 17.38 -5.22 1.22
N ASP A 282 17.45 -5.70 2.46
CA ASP A 282 18.44 -6.62 2.95
C ASP A 282 17.73 -7.91 3.40
N GLN A 283 17.50 -8.82 2.48
CA GLN A 283 16.75 -10.06 2.73
C GLN A 283 17.53 -11.05 3.58
N ASP A 284 18.86 -10.96 3.61
CA ASP A 284 19.68 -11.81 4.47
C ASP A 284 19.45 -11.47 5.96
N ASN A 285 19.07 -10.22 6.26
CA ASN A 285 18.69 -9.76 7.60
C ASN A 285 17.18 -9.52 7.77
N ALA A 286 16.36 -9.85 6.79
CA ALA A 286 14.91 -9.61 6.78
C ALA A 286 14.54 -8.14 7.06
N MET A 287 15.27 -7.20 6.46
CA MET A 287 15.11 -5.76 6.65
C MET A 287 14.83 -5.03 5.34
N TYR A 288 14.15 -3.89 5.48
CA TYR A 288 13.92 -2.96 4.37
C TYR A 288 14.00 -1.50 4.85
N TYR A 289 14.35 -0.62 3.92
CA TYR A 289 14.60 0.79 4.21
C TYR A 289 14.05 1.68 3.08
N ARG A 290 13.57 2.86 3.45
CA ARG A 290 13.22 3.92 2.50
C ARG A 290 13.48 5.29 3.10
N THR A 291 13.65 6.28 2.24
CA THR A 291 13.73 7.68 2.69
C THR A 291 12.35 8.28 2.95
N HIS A 292 12.27 9.14 3.94
CA HIS A 292 11.16 10.01 4.30
C HIS A 292 11.71 11.43 4.49
N GLY A 293 11.85 12.17 3.39
CA GLY A 293 12.57 13.44 3.42
C GLY A 293 14.02 13.23 3.87
N ASP A 294 14.38 13.83 4.99
CA ASP A 294 15.71 13.78 5.60
C ASP A 294 15.91 12.63 6.62
N ALA A 295 14.98 11.68 6.67
CA ALA A 295 15.05 10.54 7.58
C ALA A 295 14.96 9.20 6.83
N TYR A 296 15.45 8.12 7.44
CA TYR A 296 15.19 6.76 7.02
C TYR A 296 14.07 6.13 7.82
N GLY A 297 13.13 5.51 7.10
CA GLY A 297 12.22 4.52 7.65
C GLY A 297 12.84 3.13 7.55
N ILE A 298 12.80 2.38 8.63
CA ILE A 298 13.42 1.07 8.81
C ILE A 298 12.35 0.08 9.26
N GLY A 299 12.16 -1.00 8.49
CA GLY A 299 11.31 -2.10 8.87
C GLY A 299 12.07 -3.40 9.00
N SER A 300 11.66 -4.26 9.93
CA SER A 300 12.25 -5.57 10.15
C SER A 300 11.16 -6.62 10.31
N TYR A 301 11.39 -7.79 9.69
CA TYR A 301 10.57 -8.99 9.89
C TYR A 301 11.23 -10.00 10.86
N ASN A 302 12.44 -9.71 11.34
CA ASN A 302 13.20 -10.59 12.22
C ASN A 302 12.86 -10.34 13.70
N HIS A 303 11.61 -10.61 14.07
CA HIS A 303 11.13 -10.54 15.44
C HIS A 303 10.06 -11.61 15.71
N GLU A 304 9.82 -11.93 16.96
CA GLU A 304 8.71 -12.81 17.35
C GLU A 304 7.37 -12.17 16.92
N PRO A 305 6.48 -12.94 16.30
CA PRO A 305 5.18 -12.41 15.86
C PRO A 305 4.35 -11.92 17.04
N ILE A 306 3.89 -10.67 16.97
CA ILE A 306 2.91 -10.13 17.90
C ILE A 306 1.56 -10.21 17.21
N VAL A 307 0.63 -10.96 17.79
CA VAL A 307 -0.72 -11.14 17.25
C VAL A 307 -1.66 -10.17 17.98
N PRO A 308 -2.08 -9.06 17.32
CA PRO A 308 -3.06 -8.17 17.90
C PRO A 308 -4.45 -8.80 17.86
N HIS A 309 -5.31 -8.35 18.77
CA HIS A 309 -6.74 -8.57 18.68
C HIS A 309 -7.34 -7.30 18.08
N PRO A 310 -7.73 -7.30 16.81
CA PRO A 310 -8.42 -6.16 16.22
C PRO A 310 -9.83 -6.06 16.83
N ASP A 311 -10.01 -5.08 17.70
CA ASP A 311 -11.30 -4.74 18.30
C ASP A 311 -12.18 -3.96 17.33
#